data_65e2abfce366257c8f343c5ce7e46373
#
_entry.id   65e2abfce366257c8f343c5ce7e46373
#
_cell.length_a   1.000
_cell.length_b   1.000
_cell.length_c   1.000
_cell.angle_alpha   90.00
_cell.angle_beta   90.00
_cell.angle_gamma   90.00
#
_symmetry.space_group_name_H-M   'P 1'
#
loop_
_entity.id
_entity.type
_entity.pdbx_description
1 polymer ?
#
loop_
_entity_poly.entity_id
_entity_poly.type
_entity_poly.pdbx_seq_one_letter_code
_entity_poly.pdbx_strand_id
1 'polypeptide(L)'
;MCIRDSAEAARTTYGEAFGGKAGHLAPVEGDTYALELWHGPTCAFKDYALQLMPKLLVEAKKNLSRTEKTLILVATSGDTGKAALDGYHDIPGVEIAVFYPTGGTSEIQRLQMATQEGANVAVYAVRGNFDDAQTGVKRVFGDKAIAARLAERNIRLSSANSINWGRLVPQIVYYFAAVSYTHLRAHETL
;
A
#
# COMPACT_ATOMS: atom_id res chain seq x y z
N MET A 1 -12.39 -14.69 6.17
CA MET A 1 -12.17 -13.54 7.07
C MET A 1 -13.50 -13.18 7.68
N CYS A 2 -13.63 -13.20 9.00
CA CYS A 2 -14.85 -12.79 9.65
C CYS A 2 -14.88 -11.27 9.89
N ILE A 3 -16.05 -10.71 10.21
CA ILE A 3 -16.21 -9.28 10.50
C ILE A 3 -15.27 -8.82 11.63
N ARG A 4 -15.04 -9.70 12.63
CA ARG A 4 -14.15 -9.39 13.76
C ARG A 4 -12.71 -9.21 13.30
N ASP A 5 -12.19 -10.07 12.43
CA ASP A 5 -10.83 -9.99 11.91
C ASP A 5 -10.62 -8.73 11.07
N SER A 6 -11.65 -8.37 10.26
CA SER A 6 -11.63 -7.14 9.46
C SER A 6 -11.64 -5.89 10.33
N ALA A 7 -12.45 -5.87 11.39
CA ALA A 7 -12.52 -4.76 12.32
C ALA A 7 -11.20 -4.58 13.10
N GLU A 8 -10.55 -5.68 13.49
CA GLU A 8 -9.24 -5.64 14.14
C GLU A 8 -8.16 -5.13 13.20
N ALA A 9 -8.12 -5.65 11.96
CA ALA A 9 -7.19 -5.17 10.94
C ALA A 9 -7.35 -3.67 10.66
N ALA A 10 -8.60 -3.17 10.57
CA ALA A 10 -8.87 -1.75 10.37
C ALA A 10 -8.43 -0.91 11.58
N ARG A 11 -8.78 -1.34 12.81
CA ARG A 11 -8.44 -0.62 14.03
C ARG A 11 -6.92 -0.50 14.25
N THR A 12 -6.19 -1.59 14.02
CA THR A 12 -4.74 -1.61 14.14
C THR A 12 -4.01 -0.92 12.99
N THR A 13 -4.71 -0.67 11.87
CA THR A 13 -4.15 0.08 10.74
C THR A 13 -4.36 1.57 10.92
N TYR A 14 -5.61 2.00 11.13
CA TYR A 14 -6.01 3.42 11.16
C TYR A 14 -5.99 4.03 12.57
N GLY A 15 -5.08 3.55 13.42
CA GLY A 15 -4.86 4.05 14.79
C GLY A 15 -3.93 5.26 14.82
N GLU A 16 -2.98 5.25 15.75
CA GLU A 16 -2.03 6.35 16.00
C GLU A 16 -1.24 6.77 14.76
N ALA A 17 -0.84 5.82 13.91
CA ALA A 17 -0.11 6.08 12.66
C ALA A 17 -0.86 7.00 11.67
N PHE A 18 -2.17 7.15 11.84
CA PHE A 18 -3.03 8.05 11.06
C PHE A 18 -3.63 9.18 11.91
N GLY A 19 -3.05 9.48 13.08
CA GLY A 19 -3.60 10.47 14.01
C GLY A 19 -4.97 10.08 14.58
N GLY A 20 -5.26 8.77 14.63
CA GLY A 20 -6.50 8.22 15.20
C GLY A 20 -7.75 8.39 14.33
N LYS A 21 -7.63 8.84 13.07
CA LYS A 21 -8.76 9.11 12.17
C LYS A 21 -8.48 8.59 10.76
N ALA A 22 -9.51 8.05 10.12
CA ALA A 22 -9.44 7.59 8.72
C ALA A 22 -9.57 8.73 7.68
N GLY A 23 -9.30 9.96 8.06
CA GLY A 23 -9.31 11.16 7.24
C GLY A 23 -9.42 12.40 8.12
N HIS A 24 -8.75 13.45 7.71
CA HIS A 24 -8.77 14.75 8.38
C HIS A 24 -9.41 15.77 7.45
N LEU A 25 -10.44 16.47 7.92
CA LEU A 25 -11.05 17.58 7.22
C LEU A 25 -10.57 18.89 7.84
N ALA A 26 -9.77 19.63 7.08
CA ALA A 26 -9.30 20.96 7.46
C ALA A 26 -10.18 22.03 6.80
N PRO A 27 -10.72 23.01 7.55
CA PRO A 27 -11.46 24.11 6.95
C PRO A 27 -10.53 24.98 6.11
N VAL A 28 -10.99 25.36 4.91
CA VAL A 28 -10.25 26.25 4.01
C VAL A 28 -10.91 27.63 4.01
N GLU A 29 -12.13 27.74 3.49
CA GLU A 29 -12.88 28.98 3.42
C GLU A 29 -14.39 28.67 3.30
N GLY A 30 -15.22 29.37 4.07
CA GLY A 30 -16.68 29.16 4.09
C GLY A 30 -17.02 27.70 4.37
N ASP A 31 -17.79 27.07 3.50
CA ASP A 31 -18.19 25.66 3.60
C ASP A 31 -17.25 24.71 2.86
N THR A 32 -16.05 25.19 2.48
CA THR A 32 -15.06 24.39 1.77
C THR A 32 -14.06 23.78 2.75
N TYR A 33 -13.83 22.47 2.60
CA TYR A 33 -12.89 21.70 3.42
C TYR A 33 -11.90 20.96 2.53
N ALA A 34 -10.66 20.87 2.99
CA ALA A 34 -9.65 20.00 2.41
C ALA A 34 -9.66 18.64 3.13
N LEU A 35 -9.78 17.56 2.37
CA LEU A 35 -9.57 16.21 2.91
C LEU A 35 -8.07 15.90 2.87
N GLU A 36 -7.44 15.95 4.03
CA GLU A 36 -6.01 15.72 4.18
C GLU A 36 -5.71 14.22 4.28
N LEU A 37 -4.95 13.70 3.33
CA LEU A 37 -4.65 12.26 3.22
C LEU A 37 -3.17 11.91 3.48
N TRP A 38 -2.39 12.84 4.02
CA TRP A 38 -0.95 12.68 4.28
C TRP A 38 -0.60 12.34 5.75
N HIS A 39 -1.59 12.06 6.58
CA HIS A 39 -1.36 11.77 8.01
C HIS A 39 -0.92 10.31 8.28
N GLY A 40 -0.72 9.51 7.26
CA GLY A 40 -0.18 8.16 7.39
C GLY A 40 1.35 8.13 7.54
N PRO A 41 1.94 6.97 7.82
CA PRO A 41 3.36 6.82 8.18
C PRO A 41 4.32 7.26 7.08
N THR A 42 3.91 7.27 5.82
CA THR A 42 4.77 7.69 4.70
C THR A 42 4.34 9.01 4.06
N CYS A 43 3.40 9.72 4.68
CA CYS A 43 2.84 10.99 4.21
C CYS A 43 2.23 10.91 2.80
N ALA A 44 1.68 9.75 2.43
CA ALA A 44 1.02 9.55 1.14
C ALA A 44 -0.37 8.94 1.32
N PHE A 45 -1.35 9.39 0.52
CA PHE A 45 -2.70 8.80 0.54
C PHE A 45 -2.72 7.28 0.29
N LYS A 46 -1.66 6.77 -0.28
CA LYS A 46 -1.47 5.36 -0.56
C LYS A 46 -1.34 4.50 0.71
N ASP A 47 -0.97 5.11 1.82
CA ASP A 47 -0.88 4.48 3.13
C ASP A 47 -2.22 3.86 3.54
N TYR A 48 -3.35 4.52 3.25
CA TYR A 48 -4.68 4.00 3.56
C TYR A 48 -4.94 2.58 3.03
N ALA A 49 -4.36 2.26 1.88
CA ALA A 49 -4.46 0.92 1.33
C ALA A 49 -3.27 0.03 1.72
N LEU A 50 -2.06 0.57 1.64
CA LEU A 50 -0.84 -0.24 1.73
C LEU A 50 -0.49 -0.63 3.17
N GLN A 51 -1.04 0.03 4.17
CA GLN A 51 -0.95 -0.39 5.57
C GLN A 51 -1.99 -1.47 5.93
N LEU A 52 -3.15 -1.50 5.25
CA LEU A 52 -4.18 -2.50 5.50
C LEU A 52 -3.99 -3.76 4.65
N MET A 53 -3.58 -3.61 3.40
CA MET A 53 -3.47 -4.70 2.42
C MET A 53 -2.62 -5.90 2.90
N PRO A 54 -1.46 -5.72 3.55
CA PRO A 54 -0.67 -6.84 4.07
C PRO A 54 -1.43 -7.68 5.10
N LYS A 55 -2.18 -7.04 6.01
CA LYS A 55 -3.00 -7.72 7.03
C LYS A 55 -4.10 -8.55 6.38
N LEU A 56 -4.79 -7.98 5.39
CA LEU A 56 -5.80 -8.69 4.61
C LEU A 56 -5.20 -9.87 3.84
N LEU A 57 -4.00 -9.72 3.28
CA LEU A 57 -3.30 -10.77 2.57
C LEU A 57 -2.98 -11.95 3.50
N VAL A 58 -2.43 -11.68 4.69
CA VAL A 58 -2.10 -12.71 5.67
C VAL A 58 -3.35 -13.48 6.10
N GLU A 59 -4.43 -12.78 6.42
CA GLU A 59 -5.68 -13.41 6.81
C GLU A 59 -6.33 -14.21 5.66
N ALA A 60 -6.28 -13.70 4.43
CA ALA A 60 -6.76 -14.42 3.27
C ALA A 60 -5.97 -15.72 3.03
N LYS A 61 -4.63 -15.69 3.19
CA LYS A 61 -3.79 -16.89 3.09
C LYS A 61 -4.14 -17.92 4.14
N LYS A 62 -4.34 -17.52 5.40
CA LYS A 62 -4.78 -18.42 6.48
C LYS A 62 -6.11 -19.10 6.13
N ASN A 63 -7.11 -18.32 5.75
CA ASN A 63 -8.45 -18.82 5.41
C ASN A 63 -8.47 -19.77 4.20
N LEU A 64 -7.53 -19.59 3.28
CA LEU A 64 -7.39 -20.44 2.08
C LEU A 64 -6.37 -21.57 2.27
N SER A 65 -5.84 -21.76 3.48
CA SER A 65 -4.78 -22.73 3.79
C SER A 65 -3.58 -22.63 2.83
N ARG A 66 -3.22 -21.39 2.44
CA ARG A 66 -2.11 -21.12 1.55
C ARG A 66 -0.79 -21.02 2.31
N THR A 67 0.20 -21.82 1.90
CA THR A 67 1.52 -21.92 2.55
C THR A 67 2.65 -21.29 1.73
N GLU A 68 2.40 -21.01 0.45
CA GLU A 68 3.41 -20.39 -0.42
C GLU A 68 3.83 -19.00 0.09
N LYS A 69 5.11 -18.64 -0.07
CA LYS A 69 5.56 -17.26 0.11
C LYS A 69 4.95 -16.36 -0.97
N THR A 70 4.65 -15.13 -0.62
CA THR A 70 4.20 -14.13 -1.59
C THR A 70 5.32 -13.14 -1.88
N LEU A 71 5.73 -13.04 -3.14
CA LEU A 71 6.68 -12.02 -3.58
C LEU A 71 5.91 -10.85 -4.20
N ILE A 72 5.96 -9.71 -3.53
CA ILE A 72 5.35 -8.46 -3.98
C ILE A 72 6.35 -7.71 -4.87
N LEU A 73 6.00 -7.49 -6.14
CA LEU A 73 6.78 -6.64 -7.04
C LEU A 73 6.08 -5.30 -7.24
N VAL A 74 6.83 -4.21 -7.08
CA VAL A 74 6.34 -2.85 -7.21
C VAL A 74 7.25 -2.05 -8.13
N ALA A 75 6.68 -1.49 -9.20
CA ALA A 75 7.31 -0.38 -9.92
C ALA A 75 6.77 0.93 -9.39
N THR A 76 7.62 1.90 -9.12
CA THR A 76 7.22 3.17 -8.51
C THR A 76 8.03 4.35 -9.04
N SER A 77 7.42 5.54 -8.98
CA SER A 77 8.11 6.83 -9.11
C SER A 77 8.37 7.50 -7.74
N GLY A 78 7.99 6.83 -6.64
CA GLY A 78 8.22 7.34 -5.28
C GLY A 78 7.21 6.80 -4.26
N ASP A 79 6.09 7.48 -4.05
CA ASP A 79 5.12 7.23 -2.96
C ASP A 79 4.63 5.78 -2.81
N THR A 80 4.29 5.13 -3.93
CA THR A 80 3.78 3.75 -3.88
C THR A 80 4.84 2.80 -3.35
N GLY A 81 6.11 3.00 -3.76
CA GLY A 81 7.22 2.19 -3.30
C GLY A 81 7.43 2.30 -1.80
N LYS A 82 7.51 3.54 -1.29
CA LYS A 82 7.71 3.78 0.14
C LYS A 82 6.54 3.24 0.97
N ALA A 83 5.30 3.55 0.58
CA ALA A 83 4.13 3.09 1.30
C ALA A 83 4.00 1.55 1.30
N ALA A 84 4.39 0.88 0.19
CA ALA A 84 4.42 -0.57 0.14
C ALA A 84 5.54 -1.17 1.00
N LEU A 85 6.74 -0.61 0.94
CA LEU A 85 7.86 -1.05 1.78
C LEU A 85 7.48 -0.97 3.26
N ASP A 86 6.94 0.17 3.68
CA ASP A 86 6.53 0.40 5.07
C ASP A 86 5.42 -0.56 5.52
N GLY A 87 4.40 -0.80 4.67
CA GLY A 87 3.30 -1.69 5.02
C GLY A 87 3.65 -3.18 5.01
N TYR A 88 4.61 -3.59 4.16
CA TYR A 88 4.99 -5.00 3.98
C TYR A 88 6.26 -5.42 4.71
N HIS A 89 7.01 -4.46 5.34
CA HIS A 89 8.22 -4.83 6.06
C HIS A 89 7.92 -5.81 7.18
N ASP A 90 8.78 -6.81 7.32
CA ASP A 90 8.73 -7.87 8.34
C ASP A 90 7.39 -8.64 8.43
N ILE A 91 6.55 -8.60 7.38
CA ILE A 91 5.34 -9.42 7.30
C ILE A 91 5.70 -10.89 7.03
N PRO A 92 5.33 -11.83 7.91
CA PRO A 92 5.68 -13.23 7.76
C PRO A 92 5.14 -13.85 6.45
N GLY A 93 6.02 -14.55 5.72
CA GLY A 93 5.64 -15.22 4.48
C GLY A 93 5.43 -14.28 3.28
N VAL A 94 5.89 -13.04 3.41
CA VAL A 94 5.89 -12.04 2.33
C VAL A 94 7.32 -11.55 2.10
N GLU A 95 7.70 -11.40 0.84
CA GLU A 95 8.90 -10.72 0.38
C GLU A 95 8.46 -9.54 -0.49
N ILE A 96 9.16 -8.42 -0.44
CA ILE A 96 8.84 -7.26 -1.28
C ILE A 96 10.08 -6.75 -2.01
N ALA A 97 9.94 -6.52 -3.32
CA ALA A 97 10.95 -5.90 -4.15
C ALA A 97 10.39 -4.67 -4.88
N VAL A 98 11.01 -3.53 -4.65
CA VAL A 98 10.61 -2.24 -5.23
C VAL A 98 11.62 -1.80 -6.26
N PHE A 99 11.14 -1.41 -7.43
CA PHE A 99 11.93 -0.91 -8.56
C PHE A 99 11.58 0.55 -8.82
N TYR A 100 12.56 1.44 -8.79
CA TYR A 100 12.38 2.86 -9.06
C TYR A 100 13.39 3.36 -10.10
N PRO A 101 13.05 4.36 -10.94
CA PRO A 101 13.94 4.87 -11.96
C PRO A 101 15.03 5.76 -11.34
N THR A 102 16.28 5.58 -11.79
CA THR A 102 17.38 6.50 -11.46
C THR A 102 17.09 7.88 -12.02
N GLY A 103 17.03 8.90 -11.18
CA GLY A 103 16.78 10.29 -11.59
C GLY A 103 15.30 10.65 -11.83
N GLY A 104 14.37 9.69 -11.71
CA GLY A 104 12.92 9.93 -11.86
C GLY A 104 12.14 9.98 -10.56
N THR A 105 12.83 10.05 -9.42
CA THR A 105 12.25 10.06 -8.08
C THR A 105 12.83 11.24 -7.31
N SER A 106 12.03 11.93 -6.49
CA SER A 106 12.56 12.99 -5.64
C SER A 106 13.58 12.43 -4.64
N GLU A 107 14.52 13.26 -4.20
CA GLU A 107 15.57 12.83 -3.26
C GLU A 107 14.98 12.31 -1.95
N ILE A 108 13.93 12.96 -1.43
CA ILE A 108 13.24 12.54 -0.21
C ILE A 108 12.62 11.15 -0.40
N GLN A 109 11.88 10.93 -1.49
CA GLN A 109 11.26 9.62 -1.77
C GLN A 109 12.31 8.53 -1.98
N ARG A 110 13.42 8.85 -2.66
CA ARG A 110 14.55 7.94 -2.84
C ARG A 110 15.14 7.53 -1.48
N LEU A 111 15.41 8.50 -0.62
CA LEU A 111 15.93 8.25 0.73
C LEU A 111 14.95 7.42 1.56
N GLN A 112 13.68 7.77 1.55
CA GLN A 112 12.64 7.00 2.26
C GLN A 112 12.61 5.52 1.85
N MET A 113 12.84 5.21 0.56
CA MET A 113 12.90 3.81 0.10
C MET A 113 14.23 3.15 0.42
N ALA A 114 15.35 3.87 0.20
CA ALA A 114 16.69 3.32 0.38
C ALA A 114 17.06 3.04 1.84
N THR A 115 16.44 3.76 2.78
CA THR A 115 16.65 3.59 4.23
C THR A 115 15.59 2.70 4.89
N GLN A 116 14.66 2.13 4.13
CA GLN A 116 13.67 1.21 4.70
C GLN A 116 14.34 -0.06 5.24
N GLU A 117 14.22 -0.27 6.50
CA GLU A 117 14.66 -1.49 7.18
C GLU A 117 13.63 -2.60 7.05
N GLY A 118 14.08 -3.85 7.19
CA GLY A 118 13.25 -5.05 7.16
C GLY A 118 13.99 -6.23 6.55
N ALA A 119 13.81 -7.42 7.12
CA ALA A 119 14.50 -8.64 6.67
C ALA A 119 13.98 -9.15 5.30
N ASN A 120 12.80 -8.71 4.89
CA ASN A 120 12.08 -9.16 3.71
C ASN A 120 11.93 -8.09 2.63
N VAL A 121 12.67 -6.97 2.73
CA VAL A 121 12.58 -5.84 1.78
C VAL A 121 13.81 -5.77 0.87
N ALA A 122 13.58 -5.43 -0.40
CA ALA A 122 14.64 -5.17 -1.37
C ALA A 122 14.27 -3.98 -2.25
N VAL A 123 15.22 -3.07 -2.49
CA VAL A 123 15.02 -1.85 -3.26
C VAL A 123 16.04 -1.76 -4.37
N TYR A 124 15.59 -1.59 -5.60
CA TYR A 124 16.43 -1.57 -6.80
C TYR A 124 16.23 -0.30 -7.61
N ALA A 125 17.33 0.40 -7.87
CA ALA A 125 17.38 1.49 -8.82
C ALA A 125 17.51 0.94 -10.25
N VAL A 126 16.61 1.31 -11.14
CA VAL A 126 16.60 0.92 -12.55
C VAL A 126 17.13 2.05 -13.41
N ARG A 127 18.06 1.76 -14.31
CA ARG A 127 18.48 2.72 -15.33
C ARG A 127 17.39 2.87 -16.38
N GLY A 128 16.77 4.04 -16.44
CA GLY A 128 15.63 4.35 -17.30
C GLY A 128 14.62 5.22 -16.60
N ASN A 129 13.42 5.27 -17.14
CA ASN A 129 12.29 6.03 -16.58
C ASN A 129 11.29 5.10 -15.86
N PHE A 130 10.18 5.69 -15.37
CA PHE A 130 9.14 4.93 -14.68
C PHE A 130 8.48 3.87 -15.58
N ASP A 131 8.28 4.17 -16.85
CA ASP A 131 7.65 3.24 -17.79
C ASP A 131 8.54 2.02 -18.07
N ASP A 132 9.87 2.19 -18.06
CA ASP A 132 10.84 1.10 -18.15
C ASP A 132 10.73 0.16 -16.95
N ALA A 133 10.70 0.71 -15.75
CA ALA A 133 10.53 -0.06 -14.51
C ALA A 133 9.18 -0.80 -14.50
N GLN A 134 8.10 -0.11 -14.87
CA GLN A 134 6.75 -0.70 -14.94
C GLN A 134 6.66 -1.80 -16.00
N THR A 135 7.25 -1.59 -17.17
CA THR A 135 7.29 -2.59 -18.24
C THR A 135 8.09 -3.81 -17.81
N GLY A 136 9.22 -3.61 -17.13
CA GLY A 136 10.02 -4.70 -16.57
C GLY A 136 9.20 -5.56 -15.60
N VAL A 137 8.52 -4.94 -14.64
CA VAL A 137 7.65 -5.66 -13.69
C VAL A 137 6.51 -6.38 -14.42
N LYS A 138 5.84 -5.75 -15.39
CA LYS A 138 4.78 -6.40 -16.18
C LYS A 138 5.31 -7.62 -16.96
N ARG A 139 6.52 -7.55 -17.51
CA ARG A 139 7.16 -8.70 -18.19
C ARG A 139 7.38 -9.86 -17.23
N VAL A 140 7.86 -9.61 -16.01
CA VAL A 140 8.01 -10.66 -14.99
C VAL A 140 6.68 -11.34 -14.67
N PHE A 141 5.58 -10.59 -14.55
CA PHE A 141 4.24 -11.15 -14.35
C PHE A 141 3.74 -11.99 -15.53
N GLY A 142 4.11 -11.62 -16.76
CA GLY A 142 3.73 -12.34 -17.99
C GLY A 142 4.62 -13.52 -18.33
N ASP A 143 5.77 -13.67 -17.69
CA ASP A 143 6.76 -14.70 -18.03
C ASP A 143 6.44 -16.05 -17.36
N LYS A 144 6.02 -17.01 -18.18
CA LYS A 144 5.68 -18.36 -17.70
C LYS A 144 6.88 -19.12 -17.14
N ALA A 145 8.09 -18.89 -17.65
CA ALA A 145 9.29 -19.57 -17.17
C ALA A 145 9.68 -19.05 -15.77
N ILE A 146 9.60 -17.74 -15.55
CA ILE A 146 9.78 -17.14 -14.22
C ILE A 146 8.71 -17.66 -13.25
N ALA A 147 7.45 -17.67 -13.65
CA ALA A 147 6.35 -18.17 -12.83
C ALA A 147 6.56 -19.64 -12.42
N ALA A 148 6.99 -20.51 -13.34
CA ALA A 148 7.29 -21.92 -13.06
C ALA A 148 8.44 -22.06 -12.04
N ARG A 149 9.55 -21.35 -12.24
CA ARG A 149 10.72 -21.37 -11.34
C ARG A 149 10.38 -20.85 -9.93
N LEU A 150 9.48 -19.89 -9.80
CA LEU A 150 9.01 -19.41 -8.51
C LEU A 150 8.08 -20.43 -7.84
N ALA A 151 7.19 -21.07 -8.61
CA ALA A 151 6.31 -22.12 -8.11
C ALA A 151 7.09 -23.33 -7.57
N GLU A 152 8.18 -23.74 -8.20
CA GLU A 152 9.10 -24.78 -7.71
C GLU A 152 9.70 -24.46 -6.34
N ARG A 153 9.81 -23.16 -6.01
CA ARG A 153 10.30 -22.65 -4.72
C ARG A 153 9.17 -22.32 -3.74
N ASN A 154 7.95 -22.71 -4.07
CA ASN A 154 6.75 -22.35 -3.31
C ASN A 154 6.58 -20.83 -3.14
N ILE A 155 6.82 -20.05 -4.21
CA ILE A 155 6.69 -18.59 -4.23
C ILE A 155 5.62 -18.20 -5.25
N ARG A 156 4.73 -17.28 -4.87
CA ARG A 156 3.71 -16.70 -5.73
C ARG A 156 3.92 -15.19 -5.89
N LEU A 157 3.83 -14.71 -7.13
CA LEU A 157 3.89 -13.28 -7.42
C LEU A 157 2.60 -12.56 -7.06
N SER A 158 2.73 -11.35 -6.54
CA SER A 158 1.67 -10.38 -6.37
C SER A 158 2.21 -8.96 -6.54
N SER A 159 1.32 -7.97 -6.54
CA SER A 159 1.68 -6.56 -6.72
C SER A 159 0.97 -5.66 -5.72
N ALA A 160 1.63 -4.60 -5.29
CA ALA A 160 1.05 -3.50 -4.53
C ALA A 160 0.71 -2.28 -5.41
N ASN A 161 0.81 -2.39 -6.72
CA ASN A 161 0.34 -1.36 -7.66
C ASN A 161 -1.19 -1.43 -7.85
N SER A 162 -1.77 -0.41 -8.49
CA SER A 162 -3.22 -0.27 -8.70
C SER A 162 -3.87 -1.35 -9.57
N ILE A 163 -3.09 -2.22 -10.20
CA ILE A 163 -3.59 -3.44 -10.86
C ILE A 163 -4.19 -4.44 -9.85
N ASN A 164 -3.86 -4.33 -8.58
CA ASN A 164 -4.37 -5.20 -7.52
C ASN A 164 -5.57 -4.54 -6.82
N TRP A 165 -6.72 -5.21 -6.85
CA TRP A 165 -7.95 -4.75 -6.17
C TRP A 165 -7.75 -4.51 -4.67
N GLY A 166 -6.97 -5.34 -3.99
CA GLY A 166 -6.61 -5.15 -2.58
C GLY A 166 -5.89 -3.83 -2.32
N ARG A 167 -5.30 -3.21 -3.37
CA ARG A 167 -4.71 -1.89 -3.33
C ARG A 167 -5.74 -0.76 -3.50
N LEU A 168 -6.84 -0.99 -4.21
CA LEU A 168 -7.84 0.04 -4.51
C LEU A 168 -8.96 0.09 -3.47
N VAL A 169 -9.50 -1.08 -3.11
CA VAL A 169 -10.67 -1.17 -2.23
C VAL A 169 -10.51 -0.46 -0.89
N PRO A 170 -9.39 -0.56 -0.16
CA PRO A 170 -9.26 0.13 1.12
C PRO A 170 -9.27 1.66 1.03
N GLN A 171 -8.97 2.22 -0.15
CA GLN A 171 -9.00 3.68 -0.34
C GLN A 171 -10.41 4.28 -0.26
N ILE A 172 -11.46 3.46 -0.36
CA ILE A 172 -12.83 3.92 -0.22
C ILE A 172 -13.11 4.51 1.18
N VAL A 173 -12.34 4.12 2.19
CA VAL A 173 -12.54 4.51 3.60
C VAL A 173 -12.58 6.03 3.79
N TYR A 174 -11.69 6.76 3.15
CA TYR A 174 -11.63 8.20 3.32
C TYR A 174 -12.75 8.95 2.59
N TYR A 175 -13.33 8.37 1.53
CA TYR A 175 -14.54 8.92 0.92
C TYR A 175 -15.74 8.78 1.86
N PHE A 176 -15.92 7.61 2.47
CA PHE A 176 -16.98 7.41 3.48
C PHE A 176 -16.78 8.32 4.69
N ALA A 177 -15.56 8.46 5.18
CA ALA A 177 -15.24 9.34 6.30
C ALA A 177 -15.60 10.80 5.96
N ALA A 178 -15.21 11.29 4.77
CA ALA A 178 -15.50 12.66 4.35
C ALA A 178 -17.00 12.92 4.22
N VAL A 179 -17.74 12.03 3.52
CA VAL A 179 -19.20 12.18 3.35
C VAL A 179 -19.94 12.11 4.68
N SER A 180 -19.59 11.14 5.54
CA SER A 180 -20.21 11.03 6.87
C SER A 180 -19.99 12.28 7.71
N TYR A 181 -18.78 12.84 7.70
CA TYR A 181 -18.45 14.03 8.46
C TYR A 181 -19.19 15.28 7.97
N THR A 182 -19.30 15.47 6.66
CA THR A 182 -20.04 16.60 6.08
C THR A 182 -21.54 16.51 6.34
N HIS A 183 -22.14 15.32 6.30
CA HIS A 183 -23.54 15.11 6.63
C HIS A 183 -23.84 15.36 8.13
N LEU A 184 -22.98 14.92 9.04
CA LEU A 184 -23.17 15.14 10.48
C LEU A 184 -23.13 16.63 10.82
N ARG A 185 -22.22 17.40 10.25
CA ARG A 185 -22.16 18.86 10.46
C ARG A 185 -23.37 19.62 9.91
N ALA A 186 -23.94 19.18 8.79
CA ALA A 186 -25.15 19.79 8.26
C ALA A 186 -26.36 19.63 9.18
N HIS A 187 -26.38 18.62 10.06
CA HIS A 187 -27.42 18.42 11.07
C HIS A 187 -27.16 19.14 12.38
N GLU A 188 -25.93 19.50 12.70
CA GLU A 188 -25.59 20.25 13.94
C GLU A 188 -25.78 21.74 13.79
N THR A 189 -26.04 22.27 12.60
CA THR A 189 -26.25 23.70 12.30
C THR A 189 -27.74 24.09 12.17
N LEU A 190 -28.66 23.19 12.47
CA LEU A 190 -30.11 23.43 12.56
C LEU A 190 -30.53 23.43 14.04
#